data_8cab8427c1cc44e6311cb518feb2e900
#
_entry.id   8cab8427c1cc44e6311cb518feb2e900
#
_cell.length_a   1.000
_cell.length_b   1.000
_cell.length_c   1.000
_cell.angle_alpha   90.00
_cell.angle_beta   90.00
_cell.angle_gamma   90.00
#
_symmetry.space_group_name_H-M   'P 1'
#
loop_
_entity.id
_entity.type
_entity.pdbx_description
1 polymer ?
#
loop_
_entity_poly.entity_id
_entity_poly.type
_entity_poly.pdbx_seq_one_letter_code
_entity_poly.pdbx_strand_id
1 'polypeptide(L)' 'MRSLTTTDKIAPIHPGEILMEDFIKGFGITQSKVAAAIGVPSRRINEIVHGKRRITADTAARLGRYFGTSARFW' A
#
# COMPACT_ATOMS: atom_id res chain seq x y z
N MET A 1 -15.08 15.08 -10.64
CA MET A 1 -15.17 14.76 -10.31
C MET A 1 -15.27 14.14 -9.86
N ARG A 2 -15.13 14.11 -9.93
CA ARG A 2 -15.19 13.49 -9.55
C ARG A 2 -15.45 13.38 -8.72
N SER A 3 -15.68 13.66 -8.58
CA SER A 3 -15.89 13.60 -7.86
C SER A 3 -16.14 13.27 -7.15
N LEU A 4 -16.39 13.42 -7.24
CA LEU A 4 -16.65 13.20 -6.63
C LEU A 4 -16.89 12.78 -5.91
N THR A 5 -16.97 12.79 -6.22
CA THR A 5 -17.15 12.47 -5.69
C THR A 5 -17.29 12.01 -4.88
N THR A 6 -17.40 12.09 -4.92
CA THR A 6 -17.47 11.83 -4.25
C THR A 6 -17.42 11.18 -3.43
N THR A 7 -17.53 11.20 -3.48
CA THR A 7 -17.50 10.72 -2.82
C THR A 7 -17.33 10.03 -2.16
N ASP A 8 -17.23 9.92 -2.66
CA ASP A 8 -17.15 9.34 -2.24
C ASP A 8 -16.83 9.27 -1.42
N LYS A 9 -16.00 9.52 -2.03
CA LYS A 9 -15.94 9.96 -0.94
C LYS A 9 -16.07 9.66 0.40
N ILE A 10 -16.46 9.24 0.54
CA ILE A 10 -17.02 9.05 1.82
C ILE A 10 -16.24 8.08 2.66
N ALA A 11 -15.94 6.93 2.11
CA ALA A 11 -15.13 5.96 2.80
C ALA A 11 -13.66 6.36 2.71
N PRO A 12 -12.90 6.23 3.80
CA PRO A 12 -11.46 6.51 3.73
C PRO A 12 -10.78 5.59 2.74
N ILE A 13 -9.77 6.10 2.07
CA ILE A 13 -8.99 5.28 1.16
C ILE A 13 -8.17 4.31 1.99
N HIS A 14 -8.29 3.03 1.68
CA HIS A 14 -7.55 1.99 2.39
C HIS A 14 -6.07 2.05 2.01
N PRO A 15 -5.15 1.96 2.99
CA PRO A 15 -3.73 2.02 2.68
C PRO A 15 -3.28 1.00 1.63
N GLY A 16 -3.93 -0.16 1.55
CA GLY A 16 -3.62 -1.15 0.54
C GLY A 16 -3.90 -0.65 -0.87
N GLU A 17 -4.95 0.16 -1.04
CA GLU A 17 -5.24 0.76 -2.33
C GLU A 17 -4.16 1.75 -2.73
N ILE A 18 -3.69 2.55 -1.79
CA ILE A 18 -2.63 3.50 -2.04
C ILE A 18 -1.37 2.75 -2.45
N LEU A 19 -1.05 1.70 -1.72
CA LEU A 19 0.11 0.87 -2.03
C LEU A 19 0.02 0.32 -3.45
N MET A 20 -1.12 -0.23 -3.83
CA MET A 20 -1.29 -0.82 -5.15
C MET A 20 -1.28 0.24 -6.25
N GLU A 21 -2.13 1.26 -6.12
CA GLU A 21 -2.33 2.21 -7.21
C GLU A 21 -1.20 3.23 -7.34
N ASP A 22 -0.74 3.78 -6.22
CA ASP A 22 0.21 4.86 -6.28
C ASP A 22 1.66 4.40 -6.30
N PHE A 23 1.93 3.26 -5.68
CA PHE A 23 3.31 2.80 -5.55
C PHE A 23 3.63 1.62 -6.44
N ILE A 24 2.87 0.55 -6.34
CA ILE A 24 3.17 -0.64 -7.15
C ILE A 24 2.95 -0.36 -8.62
N LYS A 25 1.77 0.11 -9.00
CA LYS A 25 1.49 0.46 -10.38
C LYS A 25 2.27 1.68 -10.82
N GLY A 26 2.34 2.67 -9.96
CA GLY A 26 3.03 3.93 -10.29
C GLY A 26 4.50 3.73 -10.58
N PHE A 27 5.14 2.79 -9.89
CA PHE A 27 6.56 2.51 -10.09
C PHE A 27 6.81 1.42 -11.12
N GLY A 28 5.75 0.80 -11.61
CA GLY A 28 5.87 -0.27 -12.60
C GLY A 28 6.48 -1.54 -12.06
N ILE A 29 6.23 -1.84 -10.79
CA ILE A 29 6.78 -3.02 -10.13
C ILE A 29 5.65 -3.98 -9.76
N THR A 30 6.01 -5.15 -9.26
CA THR A 30 5.03 -6.17 -8.87
C THR A 30 4.93 -6.26 -7.36
N GLN A 31 3.84 -6.87 -6.87
CA GLN A 31 3.68 -7.15 -5.46
C GLN A 31 4.81 -8.04 -4.95
N SER A 32 5.19 -9.03 -5.75
CA SER A 32 6.27 -9.94 -5.38
C SER A 32 7.59 -9.20 -5.21
N LYS A 33 7.86 -8.23 -6.08
CA LYS A 33 9.08 -7.46 -5.99
C LYS A 33 9.10 -6.63 -4.72
N VAL A 34 8.00 -6.00 -4.37
CA VAL A 34 7.91 -5.24 -3.13
C VAL A 34 8.14 -6.15 -1.93
N ALA A 35 7.47 -7.29 -1.92
CA ALA A 35 7.58 -8.24 -0.82
C ALA A 35 9.03 -8.70 -0.62
N ALA A 36 9.69 -9.06 -1.70
CA ALA A 36 11.08 -9.49 -1.64
C ALA A 36 11.98 -8.36 -1.15
N ALA A 37 11.74 -7.15 -1.63
CA ALA A 37 12.58 -6.02 -1.28
C ALA A 37 12.47 -5.65 0.20
N ILE A 38 11.29 -5.77 0.78
CA ILE A 38 11.11 -5.42 2.19
C ILE A 38 11.18 -6.63 3.12
N GLY A 39 11.35 -7.82 2.56
CA GLY A 39 11.59 -9.01 3.37
C GLY A 39 10.35 -9.61 4.01
N VAL A 40 9.21 -9.56 3.32
CA VAL A 40 7.98 -10.19 3.81
C VAL A 40 7.47 -11.15 2.74
N PRO A 41 6.61 -12.12 3.11
CA PRO A 41 6.01 -13.01 2.12
C PRO A 41 5.14 -12.22 1.15
N SER A 42 5.14 -12.60 -0.13
CA SER A 42 4.33 -11.90 -1.12
C SER A 42 2.85 -12.01 -0.79
N ARG A 43 2.42 -13.09 -0.12
CA ARG A 43 1.04 -13.21 0.32
C ARG A 43 0.65 -12.08 1.26
N ARG A 44 1.59 -11.60 2.09
CA ARG A 44 1.31 -10.50 2.99
C ARG A 44 0.97 -9.23 2.22
N ILE A 45 1.74 -8.92 1.17
CA ILE A 45 1.45 -7.76 0.34
C ILE A 45 0.10 -7.92 -0.34
N ASN A 46 -0.18 -9.10 -0.87
CA ASN A 46 -1.46 -9.39 -1.51
C ASN A 46 -2.63 -9.16 -0.54
N GLU A 47 -2.51 -9.63 0.68
CA GLU A 47 -3.56 -9.46 1.68
C GLU A 47 -3.76 -7.99 2.05
N ILE A 48 -2.67 -7.23 2.10
CA ILE A 48 -2.76 -5.81 2.40
C ILE A 48 -3.48 -5.06 1.28
N VAL A 49 -3.09 -5.32 0.03
CA VAL A 49 -3.72 -4.60 -1.09
C VAL A 49 -5.20 -4.94 -1.25
N HIS A 50 -5.62 -6.11 -0.79
CA HIS A 50 -7.02 -6.51 -0.85
C HIS A 50 -7.80 -6.18 0.42
N GLY A 51 -7.18 -5.48 1.35
CA GLY A 51 -7.85 -5.05 2.57
C GLY A 51 -8.10 -6.14 3.58
N LYS A 52 -7.44 -7.28 3.44
CA LYS A 52 -7.63 -8.42 4.34
C LYS A 52 -6.68 -8.40 5.52
N ARG A 53 -5.68 -7.55 5.49
CA ARG A 53 -4.69 -7.45 6.55
C ARG A 53 -4.29 -6.00 6.73
N ARG A 54 -4.16 -5.59 7.97
CA ARG A 54 -3.69 -4.25 8.29
C ARG A 54 -2.19 -4.15 8.07
N ILE A 55 -1.74 -2.93 7.82
CA ILE A 55 -0.32 -2.65 7.78
C ILE A 55 0.15 -2.42 9.22
N THR A 56 1.02 -3.32 9.70
CA THR A 56 1.58 -3.19 11.04
C THR A 56 2.67 -2.13 11.04
N ALA A 57 3.07 -1.69 12.25
CA ALA A 57 4.14 -0.71 12.38
C ALA A 57 5.43 -1.19 11.72
N ASP A 58 5.74 -2.48 11.85
CA ASP A 58 6.93 -3.05 11.24
C ASP A 58 6.85 -2.98 9.71
N THR A 59 5.73 -3.38 9.14
CA THR A 59 5.54 -3.34 7.70
C THR A 59 5.55 -1.90 7.21
N ALA A 60 4.93 -0.97 7.94
CA ALA A 60 4.93 0.44 7.59
C ALA A 60 6.35 1.00 7.53
N ALA A 61 7.19 0.64 8.50
CA ALA A 61 8.57 1.08 8.50
C ALA A 61 9.33 0.54 7.29
N ARG A 62 9.09 -0.73 6.95
CA ARG A 62 9.75 -1.35 5.80
C ARG A 62 9.31 -0.71 4.48
N LEU A 63 8.02 -0.46 4.34
CA LEU A 63 7.49 0.21 3.15
C LEU A 63 8.03 1.63 3.04
N GLY A 64 8.06 2.35 4.16
CA GLY A 64 8.57 3.71 4.18
C GLY A 64 10.01 3.77 3.75
N ARG A 65 10.82 2.82 4.20
CA ARG A 65 12.23 2.77 3.83
C ARG A 65 12.41 2.47 2.35
N TYR A 66 11.61 1.56 1.84
CA TYR A 66 11.72 1.15 0.44
C TYR A 66 11.26 2.26 -0.51
N PHE A 67 10.12 2.88 -0.21
CA PHE A 67 9.54 3.90 -1.08
C PHE A 67 9.97 5.32 -0.75
N GLY A 68 10.70 5.53 0.33
CA GLY A 68 11.14 6.86 0.71
C GLY A 68 10.07 7.70 1.37
N THR A 69 9.08 7.07 1.98
CA THR A 69 8.05 7.78 2.75
C THR A 69 8.33 7.59 4.24
N SER A 70 7.57 8.29 5.09
CA SER A 70 7.66 8.04 6.51
C SER A 70 6.81 6.82 6.87
N ALA A 71 7.15 6.17 7.98
CA ALA A 71 6.35 5.04 8.45
C ALA A 71 4.92 5.47 8.76
N ARG A 72 4.76 6.70 9.21
CA ARG A 72 3.46 7.26 9.53
C ARG A 72 2.53 7.36 8.34
N PHE A 73 3.10 7.47 7.15
CA PHE A 73 2.32 7.55 5.93
C PHE A 73 1.44 6.30 5.77
N TRP A 74 1.95 5.16 6.23
CA TRP A 74 1.25 3.90 6.12
C TRP A 74 0.50 3.60 7.41
#